data_9690bec9b66bb4fe09f235d1d008572a
#
_entry.id   9690bec9b66bb4fe09f235d1d008572a
#
_cell.length_a   1.000
_cell.length_b   1.000
_cell.length_c   1.000
_cell.angle_alpha   90.00
_cell.angle_beta   90.00
_cell.angle_gamma   90.00
#
_symmetry.space_group_name_H-M   'P 1'
#
loop_
_entity.id
_entity.type
_entity.pdbx_description
1 polymer ?
#
loop_
_entity_poly.entity_id
_entity_poly.type
_entity_poly.pdbx_seq_one_letter_code
_entity_poly.pdbx_strand_id
1 'polypeptide(L)'
;RKKTQNDYARFFDEWHERDLSDLILRDRNHPSILMWSIGNEVLEQWSSAEADTLTLEQANLILNAGHDASTLAKDGELSVQSLLTQHLAEIVRRYDSSRPITAGCNEPNPGNHLFKSGALDIIGFNYHHEWVPGVPQNFPGKPFIFSESVSALQTRGYYMMPSDTVYKAPKEWWLPYTDPTYMCSAYDNMHASWSSTHEETWDVVKHTPYVGGQYIWTGFDYIGEPTPYGFPARSSYFGIIDLAGFPKDTYYMYQSEWTAKPMLHLFPHWNWLPGQTIDLWAYYNQADEVELFINGKSQGARRKITQKEPSLLCTEYHVGWRVMYEPGEVKAVSRKGGKTVCEQTIKTAGTPHHIRLTTDYQGKETTFVAVEVVDQDGNLCPWAEDQIFFTVDGDAEIIGTDNGCQTSMENFKAPQRKAFFGKCMVVVKGNGTLKAQSPMLKTGELRIKR
;
A
#
# COMPACT_ATOMS: atom_id res chain seq x y z
N ARG A 1 -12.77 21.49 -11.18
CA ARG A 1 -12.40 21.28 -12.59
C ARG A 1 -12.66 19.85 -12.99
N LYS A 2 -13.24 19.66 -14.16
CA LYS A 2 -13.65 18.36 -14.69
C LYS A 2 -12.40 17.55 -15.10
N LYS A 3 -12.13 16.42 -14.44
CA LYS A 3 -11.02 15.52 -14.81
C LYS A 3 -11.39 14.64 -16.00
N THR A 4 -12.62 14.12 -16.03
CA THR A 4 -13.13 13.27 -17.09
C THR A 4 -14.52 13.72 -17.55
N GLN A 5 -14.99 13.17 -18.67
CA GLN A 5 -16.33 13.48 -19.19
C GLN A 5 -17.45 13.01 -18.25
N ASN A 6 -17.19 11.97 -17.45
CA ASN A 6 -18.19 11.28 -16.63
C ASN A 6 -17.92 11.38 -15.12
N ASP A 7 -17.11 12.34 -14.68
CA ASP A 7 -16.82 12.52 -13.27
C ASP A 7 -17.93 13.27 -12.51
N TYR A 8 -17.77 13.37 -11.18
CA TYR A 8 -18.74 13.97 -10.28
C TYR A 8 -18.96 15.48 -10.52
N ALA A 9 -18.06 16.17 -11.20
CA ALA A 9 -18.23 17.59 -11.55
C ALA A 9 -19.54 17.87 -12.32
N ARG A 10 -20.12 16.86 -12.99
CA ARG A 10 -21.43 16.96 -13.67
C ARG A 10 -22.59 17.22 -12.71
N PHE A 11 -22.45 16.83 -11.46
CA PHE A 11 -23.50 16.84 -10.45
C PHE A 11 -23.12 17.68 -9.24
N PHE A 12 -21.88 18.21 -9.21
CA PHE A 12 -21.31 18.88 -8.04
C PHE A 12 -22.19 20.04 -7.56
N ASP A 13 -22.66 20.90 -8.48
CA ASP A 13 -23.47 22.08 -8.14
C ASP A 13 -24.75 21.71 -7.41
N GLU A 14 -25.44 20.68 -7.88
CA GLU A 14 -26.73 20.25 -7.35
C GLU A 14 -26.57 19.39 -6.08
N TRP A 15 -25.49 18.56 -6.01
CA TRP A 15 -25.43 17.46 -5.06
C TRP A 15 -24.39 17.62 -3.94
N HIS A 16 -23.42 18.51 -4.07
CA HIS A 16 -22.30 18.60 -3.12
C HIS A 16 -22.75 18.83 -1.65
N GLU A 17 -23.70 19.73 -1.42
CA GLU A 17 -24.19 20.02 -0.08
C GLU A 17 -24.94 18.83 0.51
N ARG A 18 -25.79 18.20 -0.28
CA ARG A 18 -26.56 17.02 0.13
C ARG A 18 -25.64 15.86 0.43
N ASP A 19 -24.77 15.50 -0.50
CA ASP A 19 -23.88 14.34 -0.37
C ASP A 19 -22.93 14.48 0.80
N LEU A 20 -22.35 15.68 0.99
CA LEU A 20 -21.49 15.97 2.14
C LEU A 20 -22.26 15.93 3.45
N SER A 21 -23.46 16.51 3.51
CA SER A 21 -24.34 16.48 4.68
C SER A 21 -24.72 15.05 5.04
N ASP A 22 -25.12 14.23 4.06
CA ASP A 22 -25.52 12.84 4.27
C ASP A 22 -24.34 12.00 4.79
N LEU A 23 -23.13 12.23 4.27
CA LEU A 23 -21.90 11.60 4.78
C LEU A 23 -21.68 11.91 6.26
N ILE A 24 -21.71 13.21 6.64
CA ILE A 24 -21.48 13.64 8.02
C ILE A 24 -22.57 13.09 8.94
N LEU A 25 -23.82 13.22 8.57
CA LEU A 25 -24.97 12.75 9.37
C LEU A 25 -24.93 11.23 9.59
N ARG A 26 -24.53 10.46 8.56
CA ARG A 26 -24.40 9.02 8.66
C ARG A 26 -23.31 8.61 9.64
N ASP A 27 -22.14 9.26 9.59
CA ASP A 27 -20.93 8.74 10.19
C ASP A 27 -20.48 9.47 11.47
N ARG A 28 -20.98 10.69 11.77
CA ARG A 28 -20.55 11.52 12.91
C ARG A 28 -20.65 10.84 14.30
N ASN A 29 -21.49 9.83 14.44
CA ASN A 29 -21.64 9.09 15.69
C ASN A 29 -20.72 7.86 15.79
N HIS A 30 -19.93 7.58 14.73
CA HIS A 30 -18.96 6.50 14.79
C HIS A 30 -17.69 6.93 15.53
N PRO A 31 -17.30 6.23 16.61
CA PRO A 31 -16.12 6.60 17.40
C PRO A 31 -14.80 6.47 16.64
N SER A 32 -14.78 5.74 15.53
CA SER A 32 -13.61 5.58 14.65
C SER A 32 -13.34 6.79 13.75
N ILE A 33 -14.29 7.72 13.61
CA ILE A 33 -14.06 8.93 12.83
C ILE A 33 -13.18 9.89 13.65
N LEU A 34 -11.99 10.16 13.14
CA LEU A 34 -11.01 11.04 13.76
C LEU A 34 -11.13 12.48 13.25
N MET A 35 -11.31 12.63 11.95
CA MET A 35 -11.35 13.91 11.25
C MET A 35 -12.16 13.79 9.95
N TRP A 36 -12.51 14.92 9.36
CA TRP A 36 -13.18 14.99 8.06
C TRP A 36 -12.23 15.51 6.99
N SER A 37 -12.11 14.82 5.86
CA SER A 37 -11.41 15.31 4.69
C SER A 37 -12.41 15.80 3.65
N ILE A 38 -12.27 17.05 3.22
CA ILE A 38 -13.21 17.71 2.30
C ILE A 38 -12.71 17.80 0.86
N GLY A 39 -11.55 17.22 0.57
CA GLY A 39 -10.99 17.20 -0.78
C GLY A 39 -9.72 16.38 -0.86
N ASN A 40 -9.42 15.91 -2.06
CA ASN A 40 -8.18 15.21 -2.37
C ASN A 40 -7.63 15.68 -3.72
N GLU A 41 -6.41 16.21 -3.75
CA GLU A 41 -5.66 16.62 -4.94
C GLU A 41 -6.49 17.42 -5.93
N VAL A 42 -7.27 18.39 -5.42
CA VAL A 42 -8.07 19.25 -6.29
C VAL A 42 -7.17 20.04 -7.23
N LEU A 43 -7.54 20.08 -8.52
CA LEU A 43 -6.66 20.67 -9.55
C LEU A 43 -6.44 22.17 -9.38
N GLU A 44 -7.34 22.85 -8.72
CA GLU A 44 -7.34 24.28 -8.50
C GLU A 44 -6.61 24.70 -7.21
N GLN A 45 -5.94 23.78 -6.50
CA GLN A 45 -5.22 24.08 -5.26
C GLN A 45 -3.93 24.89 -5.48
N TRP A 46 -3.33 24.75 -6.68
CA TRP A 46 -1.98 25.25 -6.97
C TRP A 46 -1.88 26.77 -6.81
N SER A 47 -0.79 27.22 -6.20
CA SER A 47 -0.47 28.63 -5.95
C SER A 47 -0.13 29.45 -7.21
N SER A 48 -0.06 28.80 -8.38
CA SER A 48 0.16 29.48 -9.65
C SER A 48 -1.03 30.35 -10.05
N ALA A 49 -0.78 31.50 -10.65
CA ALA A 49 -1.82 32.43 -11.09
C ALA A 49 -2.84 31.79 -12.07
N GLU A 50 -2.46 30.77 -12.82
CA GLU A 50 -3.35 30.07 -13.74
C GLU A 50 -4.43 29.27 -13.01
N ALA A 51 -4.16 28.75 -11.82
CA ALA A 51 -5.15 28.04 -11.02
C ALA A 51 -6.19 28.99 -10.39
N ASP A 52 -5.86 30.27 -10.26
CA ASP A 52 -6.70 31.32 -9.68
C ASP A 52 -7.59 32.05 -10.72
N THR A 53 -7.29 31.94 -11.99
CA THR A 53 -8.02 32.60 -13.07
C THR A 53 -9.15 31.75 -13.61
N LEU A 54 -10.09 31.37 -12.75
CA LEU A 54 -11.35 30.79 -13.20
C LEU A 54 -12.21 31.87 -13.88
N THR A 55 -12.83 31.52 -15.01
CA THR A 55 -13.86 32.39 -15.58
C THR A 55 -15.06 32.44 -14.64
N LEU A 56 -15.91 33.49 -14.75
CA LEU A 56 -17.14 33.59 -13.99
C LEU A 56 -18.04 32.35 -14.15
N GLU A 57 -18.10 31.80 -15.36
CA GLU A 57 -18.83 30.56 -15.66
C GLU A 57 -18.25 29.36 -14.91
N GLN A 58 -16.91 29.23 -14.88
CA GLN A 58 -16.22 28.18 -14.12
C GLN A 58 -16.41 28.36 -12.61
N ALA A 59 -16.37 29.59 -12.12
CA ALA A 59 -16.63 29.91 -10.71
C ALA A 59 -18.06 29.55 -10.31
N ASN A 60 -19.07 29.88 -11.13
CA ASN A 60 -20.45 29.54 -10.90
C ASN A 60 -20.70 28.03 -10.93
N LEU A 61 -20.05 27.31 -11.84
CA LEU A 61 -20.07 25.85 -11.88
C LEU A 61 -19.52 25.20 -10.59
N ILE A 62 -18.50 25.78 -9.99
CA ILE A 62 -17.87 25.25 -8.77
C ILE A 62 -18.69 25.60 -7.53
N LEU A 63 -19.19 26.82 -7.44
CA LEU A 63 -19.81 27.34 -6.20
C LEU A 63 -21.32 27.26 -6.21
N ASN A 64 -21.96 26.95 -7.34
CA ASN A 64 -23.43 26.98 -7.51
C ASN A 64 -24.07 28.27 -6.98
N ALA A 65 -23.41 29.40 -7.09
CA ALA A 65 -23.75 30.60 -6.31
C ALA A 65 -23.47 31.90 -7.06
N GLY A 66 -23.75 32.10 -8.27
CA GLY A 66 -23.80 33.41 -8.92
C GLY A 66 -22.73 34.43 -8.51
N HIS A 67 -21.49 33.98 -8.27
CA HIS A 67 -20.37 34.87 -7.95
C HIS A 67 -19.98 35.71 -9.16
N ASP A 68 -19.69 36.97 -8.96
CA ASP A 68 -19.18 37.82 -10.00
C ASP A 68 -17.63 37.75 -10.11
N ALA A 69 -17.08 38.37 -11.15
CA ALA A 69 -15.64 38.35 -11.39
C ALA A 69 -14.80 38.98 -10.26
N SER A 70 -15.42 39.74 -9.35
CA SER A 70 -14.72 40.35 -8.19
C SER A 70 -14.33 39.30 -7.13
N THR A 71 -14.90 38.10 -7.18
CA THR A 71 -14.54 36.99 -6.27
C THR A 71 -13.35 36.19 -6.77
N LEU A 72 -12.90 36.39 -8.00
CA LEU A 72 -11.69 35.77 -8.51
C LEU A 72 -10.46 36.34 -7.82
N ALA A 73 -9.52 35.45 -7.51
CA ALA A 73 -8.33 35.84 -6.75
C ALA A 73 -7.51 36.90 -7.49
N LYS A 74 -7.13 37.90 -6.71
CA LYS A 74 -6.08 38.83 -6.98
C LYS A 74 -5.05 38.73 -5.87
N ASP A 75 -3.89 39.34 -6.04
CA ASP A 75 -2.86 39.36 -5.00
C ASP A 75 -3.45 39.82 -3.64
N GLY A 76 -3.37 38.93 -2.63
CA GLY A 76 -3.85 39.18 -1.27
C GLY A 76 -5.34 38.92 -1.02
N GLU A 77 -6.12 38.50 -2.01
CA GLU A 77 -7.53 38.14 -1.86
C GLU A 77 -7.72 36.62 -1.88
N LEU A 78 -8.86 36.17 -1.34
CA LEU A 78 -9.24 34.75 -1.40
C LEU A 78 -9.71 34.39 -2.81
N SER A 79 -9.21 33.29 -3.32
CA SER A 79 -9.64 32.73 -4.60
C SER A 79 -11.01 32.08 -4.50
N VAL A 80 -11.64 31.83 -5.63
CA VAL A 80 -12.85 31.00 -5.72
C VAL A 80 -12.63 29.63 -5.06
N GLN A 81 -11.46 29.04 -5.23
CA GLN A 81 -11.12 27.76 -4.61
C GLN A 81 -11.02 27.87 -3.09
N SER A 82 -10.47 28.97 -2.55
CA SER A 82 -10.44 29.24 -1.12
C SER A 82 -11.87 29.40 -0.56
N LEU A 83 -12.74 30.14 -1.25
CA LEU A 83 -14.13 30.31 -0.86
C LEU A 83 -14.91 28.99 -0.89
N LEU A 84 -14.71 28.15 -1.90
CA LEU A 84 -15.30 26.81 -1.97
C LEU A 84 -14.83 25.94 -0.80
N THR A 85 -13.55 25.99 -0.45
CA THR A 85 -13.01 25.27 0.71
C THR A 85 -13.67 25.70 2.01
N GLN A 86 -13.88 27.01 2.19
CA GLN A 86 -14.63 27.54 3.35
C GLN A 86 -16.08 27.05 3.36
N HIS A 87 -16.77 27.11 2.23
CA HIS A 87 -18.14 26.64 2.10
C HIS A 87 -18.29 25.15 2.45
N LEU A 88 -17.43 24.29 1.93
CA LEU A 88 -17.45 22.85 2.26
C LEU A 88 -17.18 22.62 3.75
N ALA A 89 -16.24 23.35 4.35
CA ALA A 89 -15.94 23.27 5.76
C ALA A 89 -17.13 23.73 6.62
N GLU A 90 -17.87 24.75 6.20
CA GLU A 90 -19.09 25.23 6.89
C GLU A 90 -20.20 24.18 6.86
N ILE A 91 -20.38 23.47 5.74
CA ILE A 91 -21.34 22.35 5.67
C ILE A 91 -20.98 21.30 6.71
N VAL A 92 -19.70 20.88 6.79
CA VAL A 92 -19.25 19.92 7.82
C VAL A 92 -19.55 20.44 9.23
N ARG A 93 -19.12 21.67 9.55
CA ARG A 93 -19.26 22.25 10.90
C ARG A 93 -20.70 22.45 11.33
N ARG A 94 -21.64 22.61 10.41
CA ARG A 94 -23.09 22.66 10.67
C ARG A 94 -23.60 21.38 11.34
N TYR A 95 -23.03 20.23 11.00
CA TYR A 95 -23.46 18.92 11.49
C TYR A 95 -22.50 18.27 12.48
N ASP A 96 -21.21 18.62 12.41
CA ASP A 96 -20.18 18.16 13.35
C ASP A 96 -19.12 19.24 13.56
N SER A 97 -19.22 19.94 14.67
CA SER A 97 -18.24 20.96 15.09
C SER A 97 -17.14 20.39 16.01
N SER A 98 -17.20 19.10 16.34
CA SER A 98 -16.31 18.47 17.31
C SER A 98 -15.03 17.90 16.70
N ARG A 99 -15.04 17.59 15.40
CA ARG A 99 -13.91 16.98 14.71
C ARG A 99 -13.22 17.96 13.77
N PRO A 100 -11.88 17.89 13.67
CA PRO A 100 -11.13 18.77 12.79
C PRO A 100 -11.34 18.41 11.32
N ILE A 101 -11.10 19.39 10.46
CA ILE A 101 -11.22 19.31 9.02
C ILE A 101 -9.83 19.36 8.38
N THR A 102 -9.60 18.52 7.38
CA THR A 102 -8.40 18.47 6.55
C THR A 102 -8.73 18.33 5.07
N ALA A 103 -7.74 18.33 4.23
CA ALA A 103 -7.79 17.93 2.82
C ALA A 103 -6.45 17.32 2.43
N GLY A 104 -6.47 16.38 1.49
CA GLY A 104 -5.26 15.82 0.90
C GLY A 104 -4.69 16.76 -0.16
N CYS A 105 -3.55 17.40 0.10
CA CYS A 105 -2.96 18.38 -0.78
C CYS A 105 -1.62 17.89 -1.36
N ASN A 106 -1.54 17.81 -2.69
CA ASN A 106 -0.30 17.47 -3.40
C ASN A 106 0.53 18.70 -3.82
N GLU A 107 0.17 19.90 -3.34
CA GLU A 107 1.03 21.07 -3.35
C GLU A 107 1.31 21.50 -1.91
N PRO A 108 2.56 21.32 -1.40
CA PRO A 108 2.92 21.62 -0.01
C PRO A 108 3.15 23.11 0.25
N ASN A 109 3.12 23.95 -0.80
CA ASN A 109 3.36 25.39 -0.71
C ASN A 109 2.27 26.07 0.15
N PRO A 110 2.61 26.96 1.11
CA PRO A 110 1.63 27.70 1.89
C PRO A 110 0.74 28.64 1.04
N GLY A 111 1.15 28.94 -0.18
CA GLY A 111 0.32 29.63 -1.18
C GLY A 111 -0.81 28.82 -1.76
N ASN A 112 -0.88 27.51 -1.50
CA ASN A 112 -1.98 26.63 -1.91
C ASN A 112 -3.32 27.21 -1.46
N HIS A 113 -4.30 27.29 -2.39
CA HIS A 113 -5.58 27.95 -2.16
C HIS A 113 -6.41 27.28 -1.07
N LEU A 114 -6.27 25.97 -0.85
CA LEU A 114 -6.93 25.28 0.25
C LEU A 114 -6.36 25.73 1.60
N PHE A 115 -5.03 25.90 1.70
CA PHE A 115 -4.39 26.39 2.92
C PHE A 115 -4.71 27.86 3.18
N LYS A 116 -4.66 28.70 2.12
CA LYS A 116 -5.02 30.13 2.20
C LYS A 116 -6.47 30.35 2.64
N SER A 117 -7.38 29.43 2.41
CA SER A 117 -8.76 29.51 2.87
C SER A 117 -8.90 29.71 4.38
N GLY A 118 -7.91 29.21 5.16
CA GLY A 118 -7.96 29.19 6.62
C GLY A 118 -8.97 28.19 7.20
N ALA A 119 -9.69 27.45 6.36
CA ALA A 119 -10.77 26.55 6.77
C ALA A 119 -10.28 25.19 7.29
N LEU A 120 -9.05 24.79 6.93
CA LEU A 120 -8.48 23.53 7.36
C LEU A 120 -7.88 23.64 8.77
N ASP A 121 -8.29 22.75 9.65
CA ASP A 121 -7.79 22.67 11.03
C ASP A 121 -6.46 21.89 11.07
N ILE A 122 -6.30 20.89 10.20
CA ILE A 122 -5.12 20.06 10.07
C ILE A 122 -4.55 20.21 8.66
N ILE A 123 -3.25 20.40 8.56
CA ILE A 123 -2.54 20.42 7.28
C ILE A 123 -2.30 18.98 6.84
N GLY A 124 -2.78 18.61 5.66
CA GLY A 124 -2.59 17.30 5.05
C GLY A 124 -1.76 17.39 3.78
N PHE A 125 -0.59 16.73 3.77
CA PHE A 125 0.17 16.56 2.54
C PHE A 125 -0.06 15.18 1.95
N ASN A 126 -0.26 15.16 0.63
CA ASN A 126 -0.06 13.96 -0.16
C ASN A 126 1.40 13.96 -0.61
N TYR A 127 2.19 12.98 -0.15
CA TYR A 127 3.63 12.87 -0.43
C TYR A 127 4.44 14.06 0.09
N HIS A 128 5.50 14.47 -0.61
CA HIS A 128 6.32 15.67 -0.33
C HIS A 128 6.96 15.70 1.07
N HIS A 129 7.48 14.55 1.52
CA HIS A 129 8.14 14.46 2.83
C HIS A 129 9.32 15.43 2.97
N GLU A 130 9.93 15.86 1.85
CA GLU A 130 11.01 16.85 1.80
C GLU A 130 10.58 18.26 2.26
N TRP A 131 9.27 18.57 2.27
CA TRP A 131 8.74 19.84 2.75
C TRP A 131 8.43 19.87 4.25
N VAL A 132 8.46 18.71 4.91
CA VAL A 132 8.10 18.59 6.33
C VAL A 132 8.94 19.49 7.24
N PRO A 133 10.27 19.67 7.05
CA PRO A 133 11.06 20.57 7.88
C PRO A 133 10.55 22.03 7.90
N GLY A 134 9.86 22.46 6.83
CA GLY A 134 9.28 23.81 6.72
C GLY A 134 7.87 23.96 7.33
N VAL A 135 7.21 22.88 7.73
CA VAL A 135 5.82 22.92 8.21
C VAL A 135 5.61 23.86 9.40
N PRO A 136 6.45 23.87 10.46
CA PRO A 136 6.25 24.77 11.59
C PRO A 136 6.31 26.25 11.24
N GLN A 137 7.12 26.62 10.24
CA GLN A 137 7.27 27.99 9.75
C GLN A 137 6.15 28.38 8.79
N ASN A 138 5.77 27.45 7.90
CA ASN A 138 4.78 27.71 6.85
C ASN A 138 3.33 27.67 7.38
N PHE A 139 3.09 26.88 8.44
CA PHE A 139 1.77 26.64 9.02
C PHE A 139 1.82 26.75 10.56
N PRO A 140 2.16 27.91 11.13
CA PRO A 140 2.37 28.03 12.55
C PRO A 140 1.12 27.63 13.35
N GLY A 141 1.31 26.77 14.35
CA GLY A 141 0.25 26.29 15.23
C GLY A 141 -0.74 25.29 14.64
N LYS A 142 -0.57 24.87 13.40
CA LYS A 142 -1.42 23.84 12.78
C LYS A 142 -0.84 22.44 13.00
N PRO A 143 -1.66 21.45 13.42
CA PRO A 143 -1.31 20.04 13.34
C PRO A 143 -1.04 19.61 11.90
N PHE A 144 -0.19 18.61 11.72
CA PHE A 144 0.20 18.12 10.42
C PHE A 144 0.10 16.59 10.33
N ILE A 145 -0.37 16.09 9.19
CA ILE A 145 -0.40 14.66 8.83
C ILE A 145 0.02 14.46 7.37
N PHE A 146 0.49 13.27 7.05
CA PHE A 146 0.46 12.80 5.67
C PHE A 146 -0.91 12.20 5.38
N SER A 147 -1.70 12.87 4.55
CA SER A 147 -3.00 12.37 4.06
C SER A 147 -2.85 11.26 3.01
N GLU A 148 -1.74 11.27 2.28
CA GLU A 148 -1.20 10.16 1.50
C GLU A 148 0.32 10.15 1.60
N SER A 149 0.91 8.97 1.60
CA SER A 149 2.36 8.83 1.67
C SER A 149 2.82 7.62 0.88
N VAL A 150 4.09 7.62 0.51
CA VAL A 150 4.79 6.49 -0.10
C VAL A 150 4.48 6.33 -1.59
N SER A 151 3.54 5.53 -2.07
CA SER A 151 3.44 5.06 -3.47
C SER A 151 4.67 4.27 -3.93
N ALA A 152 5.20 3.39 -3.08
CA ALA A 152 6.16 2.38 -3.49
C ALA A 152 5.49 1.35 -4.39
N LEU A 153 6.26 0.75 -5.28
CA LEU A 153 5.78 -0.13 -6.34
C LEU A 153 6.29 -1.55 -6.10
N GLN A 154 5.38 -2.50 -5.90
CA GLN A 154 5.76 -3.84 -5.51
C GLN A 154 4.90 -4.92 -6.14
N THR A 155 5.55 -6.01 -6.53
CA THR A 155 4.93 -7.28 -6.90
C THR A 155 5.36 -8.34 -5.89
N ARG A 156 4.43 -8.97 -5.21
CA ARG A 156 4.72 -10.05 -4.25
C ARG A 156 5.53 -11.15 -4.91
N GLY A 157 6.69 -11.48 -4.34
CA GLY A 157 7.54 -12.59 -4.76
C GLY A 157 8.55 -12.30 -5.86
N TYR A 158 8.54 -11.10 -6.48
CA TYR A 158 9.51 -10.69 -7.49
C TYR A 158 10.60 -9.79 -6.88
N TYR A 159 11.85 -10.14 -7.06
CA TYR A 159 12.96 -9.45 -6.39
C TYR A 159 14.00 -8.96 -7.39
N MET A 160 14.26 -7.65 -7.39
CA MET A 160 15.32 -7.02 -8.17
C MET A 160 16.56 -6.84 -7.31
N MET A 161 17.68 -7.36 -7.78
CA MET A 161 18.97 -7.27 -7.08
C MET A 161 19.99 -6.52 -7.96
N PRO A 162 20.89 -5.75 -7.36
CA PRO A 162 21.11 -5.55 -5.92
C PRO A 162 20.01 -4.72 -5.26
N SER A 163 19.65 -5.07 -4.03
CA SER A 163 18.53 -4.45 -3.30
C SER A 163 18.83 -3.07 -2.73
N ASP A 164 20.09 -2.66 -2.69
CA ASP A 164 20.58 -1.35 -2.25
C ASP A 164 20.48 -0.26 -3.33
N THR A 165 19.99 -0.61 -4.50
CA THR A 165 19.67 0.36 -5.57
C THR A 165 18.19 0.71 -5.53
N VAL A 166 17.89 2.02 -5.39
CA VAL A 166 16.52 2.53 -5.44
C VAL A 166 16.15 2.94 -6.86
N TYR A 167 15.02 2.45 -7.33
CA TYR A 167 14.51 2.69 -8.69
C TYR A 167 13.29 3.61 -8.66
N LYS A 168 13.31 4.66 -9.49
CA LYS A 168 12.12 5.45 -9.83
C LYS A 168 11.48 4.91 -11.11
N ALA A 169 10.19 4.63 -11.06
CA ALA A 169 9.47 4.09 -12.21
C ALA A 169 8.08 4.74 -12.37
N PRO A 170 7.86 5.52 -13.41
CA PRO A 170 8.86 6.05 -14.35
C PRO A 170 9.82 7.02 -13.67
N LYS A 171 10.90 7.42 -14.34
CA LYS A 171 11.82 8.45 -13.82
C LYS A 171 11.11 9.76 -13.52
N GLU A 172 10.23 10.16 -14.42
CA GLU A 172 9.35 11.33 -14.29
C GLU A 172 7.93 10.89 -14.68
N TRP A 173 6.92 11.42 -14.03
CA TRP A 173 5.53 10.98 -14.19
C TRP A 173 4.99 11.06 -15.63
N TRP A 174 5.60 11.88 -16.49
CA TRP A 174 5.24 12.03 -17.91
C TRP A 174 6.08 11.15 -18.86
N LEU A 175 7.07 10.43 -18.36
CA LEU A 175 7.89 9.53 -19.18
C LEU A 175 7.28 8.14 -19.24
N PRO A 176 7.41 7.43 -20.38
CA PRO A 176 7.02 6.04 -20.44
C PRO A 176 7.95 5.17 -19.59
N TYR A 177 7.40 4.12 -19.05
CA TYR A 177 8.15 3.04 -18.39
C TYR A 177 7.82 1.71 -19.07
N THR A 178 8.84 0.95 -19.40
CA THR A 178 8.69 -0.37 -20.04
C THR A 178 9.64 -1.36 -19.41
N ASP A 179 9.08 -2.45 -18.93
CA ASP A 179 9.79 -3.65 -18.50
C ASP A 179 8.95 -4.86 -18.94
N PRO A 180 9.54 -5.84 -19.68
CA PRO A 180 8.78 -6.95 -20.25
C PRO A 180 8.19 -7.90 -19.20
N THR A 181 8.64 -7.84 -17.95
CA THR A 181 8.09 -8.65 -16.86
C THR A 181 6.76 -8.13 -16.36
N TYR A 182 6.47 -6.82 -16.49
CA TYR A 182 5.35 -6.13 -15.84
C TYR A 182 5.33 -6.31 -14.33
N MET A 183 6.49 -6.45 -13.70
CA MET A 183 6.66 -6.65 -12.27
C MET A 183 7.51 -5.53 -11.67
N CYS A 184 7.28 -5.27 -10.37
CA CYS A 184 8.04 -4.34 -9.57
C CYS A 184 8.74 -5.09 -8.42
N SER A 185 9.89 -4.59 -7.99
CA SER A 185 10.67 -5.26 -6.93
C SER A 185 9.88 -5.40 -5.63
N ALA A 186 9.89 -6.57 -5.02
CA ALA A 186 9.26 -6.81 -3.72
C ALA A 186 10.07 -6.21 -2.54
N TYR A 187 11.34 -5.89 -2.75
CA TYR A 187 12.07 -5.06 -1.78
C TYR A 187 11.48 -3.64 -1.73
N ASP A 188 11.73 -2.94 -0.62
CA ASP A 188 11.41 -1.52 -0.50
C ASP A 188 12.45 -0.65 -1.22
N ASN A 189 12.60 -0.86 -2.54
CA ASN A 189 13.61 -0.21 -3.37
C ASN A 189 13.08 0.27 -4.74
N MET A 190 11.75 0.34 -4.91
CA MET A 190 11.14 0.85 -6.14
C MET A 190 9.91 1.68 -5.82
N HIS A 191 9.83 2.90 -6.39
CA HIS A 191 8.71 3.82 -6.12
C HIS A 191 8.36 4.69 -7.32
N ALA A 192 7.16 5.27 -7.32
CA ALA A 192 6.72 6.25 -8.31
C ALA A 192 7.54 7.55 -8.22
N SER A 193 7.64 8.30 -9.31
CA SER A 193 8.49 9.51 -9.41
C SER A 193 8.11 10.65 -8.45
N TRP A 194 6.85 10.73 -8.03
CA TRP A 194 6.34 11.72 -7.07
C TRP A 194 6.45 11.30 -5.60
N SER A 195 7.12 10.22 -5.31
CA SER A 195 6.99 9.47 -4.08
C SER A 195 8.35 9.00 -3.53
N SER A 196 8.31 8.11 -2.57
CA SER A 196 9.45 7.55 -1.85
C SER A 196 9.29 6.07 -1.59
N THR A 197 10.33 5.43 -1.04
CA THR A 197 10.20 4.12 -0.39
C THR A 197 9.41 4.24 0.91
N HIS A 198 8.95 3.11 1.44
CA HIS A 198 8.24 3.08 2.74
C HIS A 198 9.14 3.52 3.89
N GLU A 199 10.39 3.06 3.90
CA GLU A 199 11.37 3.41 4.94
C GLU A 199 11.70 4.91 4.93
N GLU A 200 11.85 5.54 3.74
CA GLU A 200 12.16 6.98 3.65
C GLU A 200 11.07 7.85 4.25
N THR A 201 9.81 7.64 3.90
CA THR A 201 8.72 8.43 4.50
C THR A 201 8.50 8.07 5.97
N TRP A 202 8.60 6.79 6.34
CA TRP A 202 8.44 6.39 7.74
C TRP A 202 9.54 6.99 8.63
N ASP A 203 10.75 7.14 8.14
CA ASP A 203 11.85 7.82 8.83
C ASP A 203 11.47 9.26 9.22
N VAL A 204 10.91 10.01 8.28
CA VAL A 204 10.42 11.37 8.53
C VAL A 204 9.29 11.37 9.57
N VAL A 205 8.31 10.47 9.44
CA VAL A 205 7.19 10.39 10.38
C VAL A 205 7.67 10.05 11.80
N LYS A 206 8.57 9.07 11.92
CA LYS A 206 9.07 8.56 13.20
C LYS A 206 9.92 9.59 13.96
N HIS A 207 10.74 10.36 13.23
CA HIS A 207 11.72 11.26 13.83
C HIS A 207 11.28 12.73 13.87
N THR A 208 10.05 13.04 13.42
CA THR A 208 9.55 14.41 13.40
C THR A 208 8.39 14.57 14.39
N PRO A 209 8.63 15.16 15.59
CA PRO A 209 7.65 15.17 16.69
C PRO A 209 6.32 15.85 16.41
N TYR A 210 6.25 16.75 15.43
CA TYR A 210 5.02 17.46 15.05
C TYR A 210 4.25 16.78 13.91
N VAL A 211 4.73 15.66 13.38
CA VAL A 211 3.97 14.84 12.43
C VAL A 211 3.02 13.92 13.20
N GLY A 212 1.72 14.14 13.06
CA GLY A 212 0.69 13.38 13.77
C GLY A 212 0.51 11.94 13.26
N GLY A 213 1.05 11.63 12.07
CA GLY A 213 1.00 10.30 11.47
C GLY A 213 0.91 10.32 9.95
N GLN A 214 0.73 9.14 9.37
CA GLN A 214 0.62 8.97 7.92
C GLN A 214 -0.50 8.00 7.55
N TYR A 215 -1.10 8.24 6.40
CA TYR A 215 -1.91 7.29 5.66
C TYR A 215 -1.11 6.85 4.44
N ILE A 216 -0.77 5.55 4.39
CA ILE A 216 0.00 5.00 3.27
C ILE A 216 -0.86 4.84 2.02
N TRP A 217 -0.35 5.21 0.87
CA TRP A 217 -0.94 4.87 -0.42
C TRP A 217 -0.20 3.67 -1.01
N THR A 218 -0.74 2.42 -0.85
CA THR A 218 -2.03 2.18 -0.20
C THR A 218 -1.99 0.87 0.62
N GLY A 219 -3.03 0.59 1.40
CA GLY A 219 -3.12 -0.65 2.17
C GLY A 219 -3.24 -1.89 1.28
N PHE A 220 -4.05 -1.82 0.23
CA PHE A 220 -4.30 -2.93 -0.70
C PHE A 220 -4.06 -2.49 -2.13
N ASP A 221 -3.59 -3.40 -2.97
CA ASP A 221 -3.69 -3.22 -4.41
C ASP A 221 -5.16 -3.12 -4.82
N TYR A 222 -5.45 -2.39 -5.89
CA TYR A 222 -6.80 -2.17 -6.40
C TYR A 222 -6.82 -2.20 -7.93
N ILE A 223 -7.99 -2.46 -8.49
CA ILE A 223 -8.20 -2.44 -9.94
C ILE A 223 -8.14 -0.99 -10.43
N GLY A 224 -7.30 -0.75 -11.41
CA GLY A 224 -6.99 0.56 -11.98
C GLY A 224 -5.60 1.03 -11.59
N GLU A 225 -5.19 2.18 -12.12
CA GLU A 225 -3.92 2.88 -11.85
C GLU A 225 -2.68 1.96 -11.82
N PRO A 226 -2.39 1.24 -12.89
CA PRO A 226 -1.32 0.24 -12.92
C PRO A 226 0.08 0.84 -13.08
N THR A 227 0.30 2.06 -12.59
CA THR A 227 1.62 2.71 -12.60
C THR A 227 2.67 1.74 -12.05
N PRO A 228 3.84 1.58 -12.69
CA PRO A 228 4.38 2.40 -13.81
C PRO A 228 3.96 1.91 -15.20
N TYR A 229 3.18 0.86 -15.29
CA TYR A 229 2.82 0.20 -16.54
C TYR A 229 1.50 0.68 -17.14
N GLY A 230 1.28 0.31 -18.39
CA GLY A 230 -0.03 0.32 -19.03
C GLY A 230 -0.57 -1.10 -19.18
N PHE A 231 -1.63 -1.26 -19.97
CA PHE A 231 -2.17 -2.58 -20.29
C PHE A 231 -1.06 -3.50 -20.86
N PRO A 232 -0.98 -4.79 -20.46
CA PRO A 232 -1.98 -5.61 -19.76
C PRO A 232 -2.01 -5.47 -18.23
N ALA A 233 -1.15 -4.66 -17.60
CA ALA A 233 -1.31 -4.38 -16.18
C ALA A 233 -2.61 -3.61 -15.96
N ARG A 234 -3.42 -4.05 -15.00
CA ARG A 234 -4.75 -3.50 -14.70
C ARG A 234 -5.02 -3.30 -13.22
N SER A 235 -4.13 -3.78 -12.38
CA SER A 235 -4.15 -3.59 -10.94
C SER A 235 -2.98 -2.70 -10.54
N SER A 236 -3.14 -1.93 -9.46
CA SER A 236 -2.06 -1.14 -8.89
C SER A 236 -0.94 -2.01 -8.33
N TYR A 237 0.21 -1.38 -8.07
CA TYR A 237 1.39 -1.98 -7.43
C TYR A 237 1.63 -1.38 -6.04
N PHE A 238 0.83 -0.41 -5.62
CA PHE A 238 1.05 0.43 -4.43
C PHE A 238 0.71 -0.24 -3.10
N GLY A 239 -0.15 -1.27 -3.11
CA GLY A 239 -0.60 -1.94 -1.89
C GLY A 239 0.53 -2.60 -1.13
N ILE A 240 0.51 -2.52 0.20
CA ILE A 240 1.35 -3.38 1.07
C ILE A 240 0.76 -4.78 1.21
N ILE A 241 -0.47 -4.96 0.74
CA ILE A 241 -1.18 -6.24 0.57
C ILE A 241 -1.60 -6.32 -0.89
N ASP A 242 -1.41 -7.46 -1.54
CA ASP A 242 -1.81 -7.64 -2.93
C ASP A 242 -3.34 -7.75 -3.10
N LEU A 243 -3.82 -7.72 -4.35
CA LEU A 243 -5.26 -7.77 -4.65
C LEU A 243 -5.94 -9.05 -4.14
N ALA A 244 -5.19 -10.15 -4.02
CA ALA A 244 -5.69 -11.41 -3.48
C ALA A 244 -5.77 -11.43 -1.94
N GLY A 245 -5.20 -10.43 -1.26
CA GLY A 245 -5.16 -10.33 0.19
C GLY A 245 -3.87 -10.84 0.83
N PHE A 246 -2.87 -11.23 0.06
CA PHE A 246 -1.57 -11.65 0.61
C PHE A 246 -0.69 -10.46 0.95
N PRO A 247 -0.10 -10.40 2.16
CA PRO A 247 0.88 -9.41 2.52
C PRO A 247 2.09 -9.43 1.57
N LYS A 248 2.55 -8.24 1.16
CA LYS A 248 3.86 -8.04 0.56
C LYS A 248 4.91 -7.83 1.65
N ASP A 249 6.21 -7.86 1.33
CA ASP A 249 7.25 -7.83 2.37
C ASP A 249 7.21 -6.54 3.20
N THR A 250 6.87 -5.40 2.63
CA THR A 250 6.74 -4.12 3.33
C THR A 250 5.59 -4.04 4.34
N TYR A 251 4.57 -4.89 4.24
CA TYR A 251 3.60 -5.06 5.30
C TYR A 251 4.27 -5.40 6.64
N TYR A 252 5.30 -6.26 6.58
CA TYR A 252 6.04 -6.68 7.77
C TYR A 252 6.99 -5.60 8.29
N MET A 253 7.43 -4.65 7.46
CA MET A 253 8.10 -3.45 7.93
C MET A 253 7.20 -2.67 8.89
N TYR A 254 5.99 -2.33 8.46
CA TYR A 254 5.02 -1.65 9.31
C TYR A 254 4.61 -2.48 10.53
N GLN A 255 4.44 -3.79 10.39
CA GLN A 255 4.16 -4.64 11.53
C GLN A 255 5.29 -4.57 12.57
N SER A 256 6.55 -4.53 12.12
CA SER A 256 7.70 -4.42 13.04
C SER A 256 7.75 -3.08 13.78
N GLU A 257 7.26 -2.02 13.16
CA GLU A 257 7.29 -0.65 13.71
C GLU A 257 6.02 -0.30 14.52
N TRP A 258 4.86 -0.81 14.11
CA TRP A 258 3.57 -0.40 14.67
C TRP A 258 3.01 -1.35 15.74
N THR A 259 3.65 -2.49 15.98
CA THR A 259 3.19 -3.43 16.99
C THR A 259 4.27 -3.77 18.02
N ALA A 260 3.84 -4.10 19.23
CA ALA A 260 4.71 -4.62 20.28
C ALA A 260 4.79 -6.17 20.28
N LYS A 261 4.03 -6.85 19.41
CA LYS A 261 4.08 -8.30 19.28
C LYS A 261 5.42 -8.70 18.66
N PRO A 262 6.21 -9.56 19.30
CA PRO A 262 7.46 -10.03 18.73
C PRO A 262 7.27 -10.63 17.34
N MET A 263 8.05 -10.20 16.37
CA MET A 263 8.00 -10.70 15.00
C MET A 263 9.39 -10.70 14.36
N LEU A 264 9.54 -11.56 13.37
CA LEU A 264 10.69 -11.66 12.48
C LEU A 264 10.17 -12.09 11.11
N HIS A 265 10.50 -11.34 10.07
CA HIS A 265 10.15 -11.67 8.68
C HIS A 265 11.40 -11.66 7.84
N LEU A 266 11.83 -12.85 7.42
CA LEU A 266 12.98 -13.09 6.55
C LEU A 266 12.48 -13.25 5.11
N PHE A 267 13.11 -12.59 4.16
CA PHE A 267 12.83 -12.69 2.71
C PHE A 267 14.10 -12.40 1.90
N PRO A 268 14.14 -12.74 0.61
CA PRO A 268 13.17 -13.45 -0.21
C PRO A 268 13.08 -14.96 0.08
N HIS A 269 12.31 -15.67 -0.76
CA HIS A 269 12.31 -17.13 -0.81
C HIS A 269 13.72 -17.69 -1.09
N TRP A 270 13.90 -19.00 -0.82
CA TRP A 270 15.22 -19.64 -0.99
C TRP A 270 15.26 -20.66 -2.13
N ASN A 271 14.78 -20.23 -3.34
CA ASN A 271 14.85 -20.99 -4.58
C ASN A 271 15.43 -20.10 -5.69
N TRP A 272 16.73 -20.25 -5.93
CA TRP A 272 17.49 -19.45 -6.86
C TRP A 272 18.38 -20.35 -7.73
N LEU A 273 19.17 -19.76 -8.63
CA LEU A 273 20.17 -20.51 -9.39
C LEU A 273 21.43 -20.68 -8.55
N PRO A 274 22.03 -21.89 -8.52
CA PRO A 274 23.28 -22.11 -7.81
C PRO A 274 24.36 -21.10 -8.20
N GLY A 275 24.99 -20.47 -7.18
CA GLY A 275 26.01 -19.45 -7.37
C GLY A 275 25.47 -18.02 -7.62
N GLN A 276 24.17 -17.83 -7.68
CA GLN A 276 23.56 -16.50 -7.74
C GLN A 276 23.77 -15.77 -6.41
N THR A 277 24.11 -14.48 -6.46
CA THR A 277 24.18 -13.61 -5.29
C THR A 277 22.77 -13.13 -4.92
N ILE A 278 22.39 -13.33 -3.67
CA ILE A 278 21.06 -13.01 -3.14
C ILE A 278 21.19 -12.04 -1.98
N ASP A 279 20.36 -11.02 -1.99
CA ASP A 279 20.21 -10.12 -0.86
C ASP A 279 19.06 -10.64 0.03
N LEU A 280 19.37 -11.07 1.24
CA LEU A 280 18.39 -11.47 2.25
C LEU A 280 18.15 -10.31 3.19
N TRP A 281 16.88 -9.94 3.39
CA TRP A 281 16.48 -8.93 4.37
C TRP A 281 15.66 -9.55 5.49
N ALA A 282 15.72 -8.93 6.68
CA ALA A 282 14.86 -9.28 7.78
C ALA A 282 14.28 -8.02 8.45
N TYR A 283 12.94 -7.94 8.49
CA TYR A 283 12.22 -7.03 9.37
C TYR A 283 12.00 -7.70 10.72
N TYR A 284 12.24 -6.99 11.80
CA TYR A 284 12.05 -7.55 13.15
C TYR A 284 11.81 -6.46 14.19
N ASN A 285 11.27 -6.88 15.35
CA ASN A 285 11.13 -6.01 16.50
C ASN A 285 11.42 -6.78 17.80
N GLN A 286 11.36 -6.08 18.92
CA GLN A 286 11.56 -6.62 20.28
C GLN A 286 12.87 -7.41 20.48
N ALA A 287 13.87 -7.21 19.61
CA ALA A 287 15.17 -7.86 19.65
C ALA A 287 16.29 -6.84 19.36
N ASP A 288 17.51 -7.16 19.76
CA ASP A 288 18.68 -6.31 19.58
C ASP A 288 19.39 -6.58 18.26
N GLU A 289 19.32 -7.83 17.78
CA GLU A 289 20.02 -8.32 16.60
C GLU A 289 19.31 -9.51 15.95
N VAL A 290 19.68 -9.76 14.71
CA VAL A 290 19.32 -10.99 13.98
C VAL A 290 20.59 -11.65 13.46
N GLU A 291 20.72 -12.95 13.67
CA GLU A 291 21.77 -13.78 13.09
C GLU A 291 21.19 -14.65 11.97
N LEU A 292 21.87 -14.69 10.83
CA LEU A 292 21.51 -15.47 9.66
C LEU A 292 22.36 -16.74 9.60
N PHE A 293 21.73 -17.84 9.27
CA PHE A 293 22.39 -19.13 9.01
C PHE A 293 22.01 -19.67 7.62
N ILE A 294 22.97 -20.18 6.88
CA ILE A 294 22.79 -20.94 5.64
C ILE A 294 23.30 -22.35 5.88
N ASN A 295 22.45 -23.34 5.75
CA ASN A 295 22.78 -24.76 6.00
C ASN A 295 23.49 -24.97 7.36
N GLY A 296 23.01 -24.27 8.39
CA GLY A 296 23.58 -24.31 9.75
C GLY A 296 24.84 -23.48 9.96
N LYS A 297 25.41 -22.86 8.93
CA LYS A 297 26.60 -22.01 9.02
C LYS A 297 26.19 -20.55 9.19
N SER A 298 26.68 -19.92 10.28
CA SER A 298 26.41 -18.51 10.56
C SER A 298 27.01 -17.59 9.48
N GLN A 299 26.21 -16.61 9.05
CA GLN A 299 26.59 -15.51 8.17
C GLN A 299 26.82 -14.22 8.96
N GLY A 300 26.87 -14.33 10.29
CA GLY A 300 27.01 -13.22 11.23
C GLY A 300 25.70 -12.62 11.70
N ALA A 301 25.76 -12.01 12.88
CA ALA A 301 24.67 -11.25 13.45
C ALA A 301 24.73 -9.80 12.98
N ARG A 302 23.55 -9.19 12.76
CA ARG A 302 23.41 -7.80 12.36
C ARG A 302 22.36 -7.08 13.20
N ARG A 303 22.55 -5.76 13.34
CA ARG A 303 21.67 -4.86 14.10
C ARG A 303 21.14 -3.76 13.19
N LYS A 304 19.94 -3.28 13.48
CA LYS A 304 19.43 -2.04 12.89
C LYS A 304 20.39 -0.88 13.22
N ILE A 305 20.60 0.02 12.27
CA ILE A 305 21.55 1.13 12.39
C ILE A 305 20.87 2.44 12.01
N THR A 306 21.13 3.49 12.80
CA THR A 306 20.60 4.85 12.54
C THR A 306 21.40 5.61 11.49
N GLN A 307 22.64 5.20 11.21
CA GLN A 307 23.48 5.78 10.16
C GLN A 307 23.67 4.75 9.05
N LYS A 308 23.31 5.15 7.84
CA LYS A 308 23.40 4.30 6.65
C LYS A 308 24.88 3.95 6.38
N GLU A 309 25.25 2.70 6.58
CA GLU A 309 26.54 2.14 6.11
C GLU A 309 26.24 1.31 4.84
N PRO A 310 26.60 1.80 3.64
CA PRO A 310 26.27 1.12 2.38
C PRO A 310 26.77 -0.30 2.26
N SER A 311 27.85 -0.62 2.99
CA SER A 311 28.45 -1.97 2.99
C SER A 311 27.65 -3.03 3.75
N LEU A 312 26.67 -2.62 4.57
CA LEU A 312 26.01 -3.54 5.51
C LEU A 312 24.59 -3.94 5.10
N LEU A 313 23.98 -3.35 4.08
CA LEU A 313 22.55 -3.56 3.74
C LEU A 313 21.65 -3.46 4.99
N CYS A 314 21.95 -2.55 5.91
CA CYS A 314 21.21 -2.35 7.14
C CYS A 314 20.70 -0.92 7.20
N THR A 315 19.50 -0.75 7.75
CA THR A 315 18.90 0.55 8.06
C THR A 315 18.36 0.54 9.51
N GLU A 316 17.66 1.58 9.90
CA GLU A 316 16.91 1.59 11.16
C GLU A 316 15.72 0.62 11.15
N TYR A 317 15.32 0.12 9.96
CA TYR A 317 14.09 -0.65 9.77
C TYR A 317 14.33 -2.10 9.43
N HIS A 318 15.40 -2.40 8.70
CA HIS A 318 15.79 -3.77 8.36
C HIS A 318 17.27 -4.06 8.57
N VAL A 319 17.59 -5.33 8.58
CA VAL A 319 18.97 -5.85 8.44
C VAL A 319 19.04 -6.76 7.22
N GLY A 320 20.17 -6.74 6.51
CA GLY A 320 20.31 -7.52 5.28
C GLY A 320 21.68 -8.16 5.13
N TRP A 321 21.77 -9.21 4.34
CA TRP A 321 22.98 -9.95 4.01
C TRP A 321 23.03 -10.19 2.50
N ARG A 322 24.17 -9.95 1.89
CA ARG A 322 24.45 -10.31 0.50
C ARG A 322 25.26 -11.59 0.50
N VAL A 323 24.64 -12.68 0.04
CA VAL A 323 25.17 -14.03 0.16
C VAL A 323 25.05 -14.79 -1.14
N MET A 324 25.91 -15.81 -1.33
CA MET A 324 25.78 -16.72 -2.46
C MET A 324 24.72 -17.78 -2.13
N TYR A 325 23.81 -18.02 -3.08
CA TYR A 325 22.81 -19.06 -2.92
C TYR A 325 23.43 -20.47 -2.96
N GLU A 326 23.09 -21.24 -1.96
CA GLU A 326 23.32 -22.68 -1.86
C GLU A 326 21.98 -23.36 -1.54
N PRO A 327 21.58 -24.41 -2.29
CA PRO A 327 20.35 -25.15 -1.95
C PRO A 327 20.34 -25.66 -0.52
N GLY A 328 19.19 -25.67 0.13
CA GLY A 328 19.02 -26.15 1.49
C GLY A 328 18.16 -25.21 2.35
N GLU A 329 18.69 -24.77 3.46
CA GLU A 329 17.97 -24.01 4.45
C GLU A 329 18.62 -22.65 4.73
N VAL A 330 17.82 -21.60 4.79
CA VAL A 330 18.19 -20.32 5.38
C VAL A 330 17.36 -20.07 6.63
N LYS A 331 18.00 -19.74 7.74
CA LYS A 331 17.36 -19.51 9.04
C LYS A 331 17.80 -18.17 9.61
N ALA A 332 16.87 -17.36 10.04
CA ALA A 332 17.12 -16.15 10.82
C ALA A 332 16.70 -16.36 12.28
N VAL A 333 17.49 -15.85 13.23
CA VAL A 333 17.22 -15.92 14.66
C VAL A 333 17.39 -14.53 15.24
N SER A 334 16.31 -13.93 15.73
CA SER A 334 16.37 -12.67 16.46
C SER A 334 16.63 -12.90 17.95
N ARG A 335 17.50 -12.06 18.56
CA ARG A 335 17.87 -12.18 19.98
C ARG A 335 17.79 -10.86 20.72
N LYS A 336 17.45 -10.94 22.00
CA LYS A 336 17.51 -9.84 22.95
C LYS A 336 18.33 -10.27 24.17
N GLY A 337 19.42 -9.56 24.45
CA GLY A 337 20.33 -9.92 25.54
C GLY A 337 20.85 -11.37 25.40
N GLY A 338 21.12 -11.83 24.18
CA GLY A 338 21.55 -13.19 23.85
C GLY A 338 20.46 -14.27 23.87
N LYS A 339 19.23 -13.96 24.30
CA LYS A 339 18.09 -14.90 24.30
C LYS A 339 17.30 -14.79 23.01
N THR A 340 16.93 -15.93 22.44
CA THR A 340 16.09 -16.02 21.24
C THR A 340 14.71 -15.42 21.49
N VAL A 341 14.28 -14.53 20.59
CA VAL A 341 12.95 -13.92 20.58
C VAL A 341 12.07 -14.57 19.52
N CYS A 342 12.53 -14.62 18.26
CA CYS A 342 11.84 -15.26 17.15
C CYS A 342 12.84 -16.01 16.26
N GLU A 343 12.32 -17.01 15.55
CA GLU A 343 13.04 -17.75 14.52
C GLU A 343 12.18 -17.91 13.29
N GLN A 344 12.78 -17.81 12.12
CA GLN A 344 12.13 -18.14 10.84
C GLN A 344 13.08 -18.94 9.97
N THR A 345 12.56 -19.97 9.35
CA THR A 345 13.31 -20.84 8.44
C THR A 345 12.61 -20.87 7.09
N ILE A 346 13.38 -20.72 6.01
CA ILE A 346 12.94 -20.88 4.63
C ILE A 346 13.81 -21.98 4.02
N LYS A 347 13.18 -22.92 3.33
CA LYS A 347 13.89 -24.01 2.65
C LYS A 347 13.77 -23.91 1.14
N THR A 348 14.79 -24.37 0.45
CA THR A 348 14.70 -24.60 -0.98
C THR A 348 13.62 -25.66 -1.23
N ALA A 349 12.55 -25.25 -1.91
CA ALA A 349 11.50 -26.18 -2.31
C ALA A 349 11.96 -27.07 -3.47
N GLY A 350 11.54 -28.32 -3.43
CA GLY A 350 11.70 -29.27 -4.53
C GLY A 350 10.63 -29.08 -5.61
N THR A 351 10.40 -30.13 -6.38
CA THR A 351 9.35 -30.15 -7.43
C THR A 351 7.95 -30.00 -6.79
N PRO A 352 7.05 -29.22 -7.41
CA PRO A 352 5.65 -29.13 -6.99
C PRO A 352 5.03 -30.54 -6.84
N HIS A 353 4.33 -30.77 -5.72
CA HIS A 353 3.81 -32.09 -5.39
C HIS A 353 2.33 -32.09 -5.00
N HIS A 354 1.89 -31.16 -4.17
CA HIS A 354 0.50 -31.10 -3.74
C HIS A 354 0.01 -29.68 -3.49
N ILE A 355 -1.31 -29.53 -3.43
CA ILE A 355 -1.98 -28.27 -3.10
C ILE A 355 -2.30 -28.26 -1.62
N ARG A 356 -1.82 -27.26 -0.90
CA ARG A 356 -2.17 -27.00 0.50
C ARG A 356 -3.25 -25.93 0.57
N LEU A 357 -4.32 -26.22 1.33
CA LEU A 357 -5.39 -25.27 1.61
C LEU A 357 -5.36 -24.87 3.08
N THR A 358 -5.41 -23.57 3.35
CA THR A 358 -5.42 -23.03 4.71
C THR A 358 -6.47 -21.94 4.81
N THR A 359 -7.32 -21.99 5.85
CA THR A 359 -8.21 -20.87 6.15
C THR A 359 -7.38 -19.66 6.55
N ASP A 360 -7.43 -18.61 5.74
CA ASP A 360 -6.79 -17.34 6.00
C ASP A 360 -7.66 -16.45 6.88
N TYR A 361 -8.94 -16.30 6.49
CA TYR A 361 -9.91 -15.53 7.24
C TYR A 361 -11.30 -16.19 7.19
N GLN A 362 -12.00 -16.16 8.30
CA GLN A 362 -13.38 -16.64 8.40
C GLN A 362 -14.29 -15.53 8.92
N GLY A 363 -15.14 -15.01 8.03
CA GLY A 363 -16.18 -14.03 8.33
C GLY A 363 -17.53 -14.66 8.65
N LYS A 364 -18.58 -13.84 8.78
CA LYS A 364 -19.95 -14.33 9.04
C LYS A 364 -20.52 -15.18 7.89
N GLU A 365 -20.24 -14.85 6.66
CA GLU A 365 -20.80 -15.52 5.48
C GLU A 365 -19.75 -16.09 4.54
N THR A 366 -18.51 -15.65 4.63
CA THR A 366 -17.44 -15.99 3.71
C THR A 366 -16.22 -16.52 4.44
N THR A 367 -15.55 -17.48 3.82
CA THR A 367 -14.25 -18.00 4.23
C THR A 367 -13.25 -17.74 3.11
N PHE A 368 -12.15 -17.06 3.42
CA PHE A 368 -11.03 -16.88 2.53
C PHE A 368 -10.05 -18.02 2.74
N VAL A 369 -9.73 -18.73 1.69
CA VAL A 369 -8.83 -19.89 1.74
C VAL A 369 -7.60 -19.61 0.90
N ALA A 370 -6.45 -19.52 1.56
CA ALA A 370 -5.15 -19.47 0.92
C ALA A 370 -4.84 -20.84 0.30
N VAL A 371 -4.43 -20.81 -0.95
CA VAL A 371 -4.10 -21.96 -1.76
C VAL A 371 -2.63 -21.89 -2.13
N GLU A 372 -1.87 -22.91 -1.77
CA GLU A 372 -0.42 -22.93 -1.99
C GLU A 372 0.00 -24.20 -2.73
N VAL A 373 0.85 -24.04 -3.73
CA VAL A 373 1.53 -25.15 -4.40
C VAL A 373 2.81 -25.45 -3.61
N VAL A 374 2.91 -26.64 -3.08
CA VAL A 374 4.02 -27.03 -2.21
C VAL A 374 4.69 -28.32 -2.69
N ASP A 375 5.96 -28.50 -2.33
CA ASP A 375 6.71 -29.71 -2.59
C ASP A 375 6.27 -30.89 -1.68
N GLN A 376 6.98 -32.02 -1.75
CA GLN A 376 6.68 -33.18 -0.95
C GLN A 376 6.79 -32.95 0.56
N ASP A 377 7.70 -32.05 0.97
CA ASP A 377 7.97 -31.70 2.37
C ASP A 377 7.10 -30.53 2.88
N GLY A 378 6.24 -29.98 2.02
CA GLY A 378 5.34 -28.88 2.34
C GLY A 378 5.97 -27.48 2.23
N ASN A 379 7.13 -27.35 1.59
CA ASN A 379 7.73 -26.04 1.31
C ASN A 379 7.02 -25.40 0.11
N LEU A 380 6.73 -24.10 0.21
CA LEU A 380 6.13 -23.33 -0.87
C LEU A 380 7.05 -23.35 -2.11
N CYS A 381 6.50 -23.71 -3.27
CA CYS A 381 7.19 -23.64 -4.55
C CYS A 381 7.03 -22.22 -5.14
N PRO A 382 8.01 -21.31 -4.98
CA PRO A 382 7.80 -19.89 -5.29
C PRO A 382 7.69 -19.59 -6.78
N TRP A 383 8.05 -20.54 -7.65
CA TRP A 383 7.94 -20.40 -9.11
C TRP A 383 6.76 -21.16 -9.70
N ALA A 384 5.90 -21.78 -8.86
CA ALA A 384 4.75 -22.52 -9.35
C ALA A 384 3.68 -21.56 -9.91
N GLU A 385 3.23 -21.91 -11.12
CA GLU A 385 2.21 -21.20 -11.90
C GLU A 385 1.08 -22.14 -12.36
N ASP A 386 0.86 -23.22 -11.62
CA ASP A 386 -0.12 -24.23 -11.95
C ASP A 386 -1.52 -23.66 -12.02
N GLN A 387 -2.32 -24.07 -13.02
CA GLN A 387 -3.75 -23.79 -13.07
C GLN A 387 -4.47 -24.65 -12.06
N ILE A 388 -5.17 -24.02 -11.13
CA ILE A 388 -5.90 -24.71 -10.05
C ILE A 388 -7.39 -24.58 -10.29
N PHE A 389 -8.10 -25.72 -10.23
CA PHE A 389 -9.55 -25.84 -10.40
C PHE A 389 -10.18 -26.12 -9.06
N PHE A 390 -11.27 -25.42 -8.76
CA PHE A 390 -11.96 -25.50 -7.49
C PHE A 390 -13.34 -26.12 -7.65
N THR A 391 -13.70 -27.00 -6.72
CA THR A 391 -15.05 -27.52 -6.57
C THR A 391 -15.45 -27.50 -5.08
N VAL A 392 -16.74 -27.38 -4.82
CA VAL A 392 -17.30 -27.40 -3.47
C VAL A 392 -18.47 -28.37 -3.42
N ASP A 393 -18.71 -28.98 -2.27
CA ASP A 393 -19.92 -29.75 -1.97
C ASP A 393 -20.77 -29.08 -0.88
N GLY A 394 -21.89 -29.71 -0.50
CA GLY A 394 -22.80 -29.22 0.53
C GLY A 394 -23.51 -27.93 0.11
N ASP A 395 -23.65 -26.98 1.05
CA ASP A 395 -24.27 -25.67 0.81
C ASP A 395 -23.23 -24.62 0.44
N ALA A 396 -22.01 -25.03 0.09
CA ALA A 396 -20.92 -24.12 -0.21
C ALA A 396 -20.97 -23.62 -1.66
N GLU A 397 -20.60 -22.38 -1.87
CA GLU A 397 -20.49 -21.70 -3.18
C GLU A 397 -19.15 -20.96 -3.29
N ILE A 398 -18.47 -21.10 -4.44
CA ILE A 398 -17.28 -20.31 -4.76
C ILE A 398 -17.76 -18.94 -5.27
N ILE A 399 -17.44 -17.87 -4.55
CA ILE A 399 -17.88 -16.52 -4.88
C ILE A 399 -16.78 -15.67 -5.49
N GLY A 400 -15.53 -16.11 -5.40
CA GLY A 400 -14.41 -15.39 -6.03
C GLY A 400 -13.09 -16.14 -5.94
N THR A 401 -12.19 -15.80 -6.86
CA THR A 401 -10.80 -16.28 -6.88
C THR A 401 -9.87 -15.17 -7.34
N ASP A 402 -8.68 -15.08 -6.77
CA ASP A 402 -7.62 -14.17 -7.19
C ASP A 402 -6.23 -14.74 -6.90
N ASN A 403 -5.17 -14.15 -7.47
CA ASN A 403 -3.78 -14.54 -7.22
C ASN A 403 -2.85 -13.35 -6.95
N GLY A 404 -3.35 -12.12 -7.01
CA GLY A 404 -2.57 -10.89 -6.83
C GLY A 404 -1.68 -10.49 -8.01
N CYS A 405 -1.76 -11.20 -9.15
CA CYS A 405 -1.01 -10.86 -10.35
C CYS A 405 -1.61 -9.64 -11.04
N GLN A 406 -0.84 -8.56 -11.16
CA GLN A 406 -1.32 -7.29 -11.71
C GLN A 406 -1.73 -7.36 -13.19
N THR A 407 -1.22 -8.36 -13.93
CA THR A 407 -1.54 -8.57 -15.36
C THR A 407 -2.53 -9.70 -15.62
N SER A 408 -3.04 -10.37 -14.57
CA SER A 408 -3.98 -11.48 -14.75
C SER A 408 -5.30 -11.01 -15.38
N MET A 409 -5.70 -11.67 -16.47
CA MET A 409 -6.96 -11.43 -17.17
C MET A 409 -8.02 -12.46 -16.82
N GLU A 410 -7.76 -13.37 -15.88
CA GLU A 410 -8.71 -14.38 -15.46
C GLU A 410 -9.93 -13.75 -14.78
N ASN A 411 -11.10 -14.33 -15.01
CA ASN A 411 -12.34 -13.89 -14.39
C ASN A 411 -12.33 -14.17 -12.88
N PHE A 412 -12.55 -13.15 -12.07
CA PHE A 412 -12.57 -13.26 -10.61
C PHE A 412 -13.66 -14.21 -10.07
N LYS A 413 -14.72 -14.48 -10.83
CA LYS A 413 -15.80 -15.40 -10.45
C LYS A 413 -15.64 -16.80 -11.03
N ALA A 414 -14.59 -17.07 -11.80
CA ALA A 414 -14.34 -18.40 -12.31
C ALA A 414 -13.91 -19.34 -11.17
N PRO A 415 -14.37 -20.62 -11.16
CA PRO A 415 -13.96 -21.60 -10.18
C PRO A 415 -12.57 -22.17 -10.51
N GLN A 416 -11.66 -21.32 -10.95
CA GLN A 416 -10.28 -21.66 -11.26
C GLN A 416 -9.39 -20.42 -11.16
N ARG A 417 -8.11 -20.63 -10.85
CA ARG A 417 -7.11 -19.56 -10.81
C ARG A 417 -5.71 -20.13 -11.00
N LYS A 418 -4.91 -19.47 -11.82
CA LYS A 418 -3.48 -19.77 -11.92
C LYS A 418 -2.78 -19.36 -10.64
N ALA A 419 -1.88 -20.18 -10.12
CA ALA A 419 -1.02 -19.76 -9.02
C ALA A 419 -0.06 -18.66 -9.48
N PHE A 420 0.22 -17.71 -8.60
CA PHE A 420 1.18 -16.64 -8.82
C PHE A 420 2.18 -16.60 -7.67
N PHE A 421 3.45 -16.85 -7.99
CA PHE A 421 4.48 -17.14 -6.99
C PHE A 421 4.01 -18.21 -5.98
N GLY A 422 3.48 -19.31 -6.53
CA GLY A 422 3.04 -20.47 -5.78
C GLY A 422 1.71 -20.31 -5.03
N LYS A 423 1.01 -19.19 -5.14
CA LYS A 423 -0.20 -18.89 -4.35
C LYS A 423 -1.37 -18.41 -5.19
N CYS A 424 -2.58 -18.74 -4.71
CA CYS A 424 -3.80 -18.02 -5.07
C CYS A 424 -4.78 -18.05 -3.89
N MET A 425 -5.89 -17.31 -4.02
CA MET A 425 -6.96 -17.19 -3.04
C MET A 425 -8.26 -17.68 -3.64
N VAL A 426 -9.05 -18.43 -2.86
CA VAL A 426 -10.44 -18.74 -3.19
C VAL A 426 -11.33 -18.29 -2.04
N VAL A 427 -12.44 -17.66 -2.36
CA VAL A 427 -13.44 -17.19 -1.39
C VAL A 427 -14.67 -18.05 -1.51
N VAL A 428 -15.06 -18.66 -0.40
CA VAL A 428 -16.19 -19.61 -0.33
C VAL A 428 -17.25 -19.07 0.62
N LYS A 429 -18.51 -19.12 0.20
CA LYS A 429 -19.70 -18.85 1.02
C LYS A 429 -20.36 -20.16 1.38
N GLY A 430 -20.89 -20.30 2.61
CA GLY A 430 -21.60 -21.51 3.05
C GLY A 430 -20.71 -22.57 3.71
N ASN A 431 -21.25 -23.77 3.93
CA ASN A 431 -20.60 -24.91 4.57
C ASN A 431 -20.44 -26.06 3.58
N GLY A 432 -19.28 -26.72 3.60
CA GLY A 432 -19.01 -27.83 2.70
C GLY A 432 -17.54 -28.19 2.68
N THR A 433 -17.13 -28.99 1.71
CA THR A 433 -15.73 -29.33 1.46
C THR A 433 -15.26 -28.64 0.19
N LEU A 434 -14.25 -27.81 0.31
CA LEU A 434 -13.52 -27.23 -0.84
C LEU A 434 -12.48 -28.24 -1.30
N LYS A 435 -12.44 -28.51 -2.59
CA LYS A 435 -11.39 -29.28 -3.26
C LYS A 435 -10.67 -28.40 -4.27
N ALA A 436 -9.35 -28.48 -4.28
CA ALA A 436 -8.47 -27.79 -5.23
C ALA A 436 -7.65 -28.84 -5.99
N GLN A 437 -7.72 -28.79 -7.31
CA GLN A 437 -7.12 -29.78 -8.20
C GLN A 437 -6.26 -29.09 -9.28
N SER A 438 -5.19 -29.73 -9.64
CA SER A 438 -4.36 -29.34 -10.78
C SER A 438 -3.73 -30.59 -11.40
N PRO A 439 -3.48 -30.62 -12.72
CA PRO A 439 -2.73 -31.71 -13.33
C PRO A 439 -1.38 -31.91 -12.61
N MET A 440 -0.99 -33.16 -12.40
CA MET A 440 0.27 -33.58 -11.77
C MET A 440 0.44 -33.27 -10.27
N LEU A 441 -0.52 -32.58 -9.64
CA LEU A 441 -0.48 -32.29 -8.20
C LEU A 441 -1.49 -33.15 -7.44
N LYS A 442 -1.14 -33.55 -6.22
CA LYS A 442 -2.13 -34.16 -5.31
C LYS A 442 -3.16 -33.12 -4.90
N THR A 443 -4.43 -33.51 -4.93
CA THR A 443 -5.58 -32.68 -4.57
C THR A 443 -5.48 -32.15 -3.14
N GLY A 444 -5.74 -30.86 -2.95
CA GLY A 444 -5.99 -30.25 -1.65
C GLY A 444 -7.47 -30.34 -1.28
N GLU A 445 -7.78 -30.68 -0.03
CA GLU A 445 -9.15 -30.67 0.50
C GLU A 445 -9.21 -29.92 1.82
N LEU A 446 -10.25 -29.10 1.99
CA LEU A 446 -10.50 -28.36 3.23
C LEU A 446 -11.99 -28.37 3.57
N ARG A 447 -12.32 -28.83 4.77
CA ARG A 447 -13.69 -28.74 5.29
C ARG A 447 -13.94 -27.35 5.88
N ILE A 448 -14.90 -26.65 5.30
CA ILE A 448 -15.39 -25.36 5.78
C ILE A 448 -16.61 -25.61 6.66
N LYS A 449 -16.49 -25.26 7.94
CA LYS A 449 -17.56 -25.32 8.94
C LYS A 449 -17.73 -23.94 9.55
N ARG A 450 -18.95 -23.57 9.84
CA ARG A 450 -19.33 -22.32 10.51
C ARG A 450 -20.09 -22.63 11.77
#